data_a21ff513381b7d5573f7c777c2b39527
#
_entry.id   a21ff513381b7d5573f7c777c2b39527
#
_cell.length_a   1.000
_cell.length_b   1.000
_cell.length_c   1.000
_cell.angle_alpha   90.00
_cell.angle_beta   90.00
_cell.angle_gamma   90.00
#
_symmetry.space_group_name_H-M   'P 1'
#
loop_
_entity.id
_entity.type
_entity.pdbx_description
1 polymer ?
#
loop_
_entity_poly.entity_id
_entity_poly.type
_entity_poly.pdbx_seq_one_letter_code
_entity_poly.pdbx_strand_id
1 'polypeptide(L)'
;MSDAPQFPPLFEGLALSGSADPFAKAKTQAIMGCDAGLVVYNLAADQLRAAIVFAPEVPLTEAMPVLISCAIGFQNALGALAPPEVAVHLDWPGGILVNGARCGRMRVAASTQEASEVPDWLVVGLELPLIPLDTETPGATPDQTALYEEGCVDVTPDTLLGAWVRHTLVWVNRMEDEGLKPLNAEWRGLAHNLGEEVEWTFGEDTEAGTFVGTDEHFGALLRSGDNTRLLPLSRLLEGDS
;
A
#
# COMPACT_ATOMS: atom_id res chain seq x y z
N MET A 1 10.56 19.78 16.82
CA MET A 1 11.52 19.19 15.88
C MET A 1 11.07 17.75 15.75
N SER A 2 10.55 17.35 14.59
CA SER A 2 10.21 15.95 14.35
C SER A 2 11.54 15.18 14.31
N ASP A 3 11.65 14.11 15.09
CA ASP A 3 12.82 13.24 15.03
C ASP A 3 12.81 12.51 13.66
N ALA A 4 14.01 12.18 13.14
CA ALA A 4 14.07 11.41 11.90
C ALA A 4 13.46 10.00 12.13
N PRO A 5 12.72 9.45 11.14
CA PRO A 5 12.20 8.10 11.27
C PRO A 5 13.30 7.09 11.56
N GLN A 6 13.03 6.14 12.46
CA GLN A 6 13.95 5.07 12.78
C GLN A 6 13.59 3.81 11.98
N PHE A 7 14.50 3.39 11.13
CA PHE A 7 14.32 2.19 10.30
C PHE A 7 15.06 0.98 10.90
N PRO A 8 14.55 -0.25 10.67
CA PRO A 8 15.26 -1.48 11.02
C PRO A 8 16.55 -1.62 10.17
N PRO A 9 17.51 -2.43 10.61
CA PRO A 9 18.67 -2.78 9.78
C PRO A 9 18.26 -3.21 8.37
N LEU A 10 19.09 -2.94 7.38
CA LEU A 10 18.85 -3.13 5.94
C LEU A 10 17.93 -2.10 5.28
N PHE A 11 17.37 -1.16 6.02
CA PHE A 11 16.61 -0.05 5.43
C PHE A 11 17.35 1.27 5.62
N GLU A 12 17.44 2.04 4.54
CA GLU A 12 18.07 3.35 4.51
C GLU A 12 17.07 4.41 4.07
N GLY A 13 17.03 5.55 4.80
CA GLY A 13 16.07 6.61 4.56
C GLY A 13 16.61 7.71 3.67
N LEU A 14 15.86 8.11 2.64
CA LEU A 14 16.10 9.29 1.81
C LEU A 14 14.94 10.29 1.99
N ALA A 15 15.18 11.33 2.80
CA ALA A 15 14.21 12.38 3.04
C ALA A 15 14.11 13.32 1.83
N LEU A 16 12.89 13.65 1.43
CA LEU A 16 12.58 14.68 0.43
C LEU A 16 11.89 15.88 1.10
N SER A 17 11.88 17.00 0.40
CA SER A 17 11.21 18.22 0.84
C SER A 17 10.37 18.84 -0.28
N GLY A 18 9.48 19.77 0.11
CA GLY A 18 8.59 20.46 -0.83
C GLY A 18 7.57 19.51 -1.45
N SER A 19 7.26 19.70 -2.72
CA SER A 19 6.25 18.91 -3.45
C SER A 19 6.80 17.64 -4.12
N ALA A 20 8.07 17.27 -3.87
CA ALA A 20 8.69 16.10 -4.50
C ALA A 20 7.93 14.80 -4.16
N ASP A 21 7.67 13.99 -5.18
CA ASP A 21 6.99 12.70 -5.03
C ASP A 21 8.00 11.59 -4.67
N PRO A 22 7.90 10.99 -3.47
CA PRO A 22 8.77 9.90 -3.06
C PRO A 22 8.67 8.66 -3.94
N PHE A 23 7.49 8.34 -4.47
CA PHE A 23 7.29 7.18 -5.33
C PHE A 23 8.02 7.34 -6.67
N ALA A 24 7.88 8.49 -7.32
CA ALA A 24 8.61 8.81 -8.55
C ALA A 24 10.13 8.86 -8.32
N LYS A 25 10.56 9.39 -7.15
CA LYS A 25 11.98 9.43 -6.79
C LYS A 25 12.52 8.03 -6.51
N ALA A 26 11.76 7.15 -5.82
CA ALA A 26 12.15 5.78 -5.56
C ALA A 26 12.30 4.97 -6.86
N LYS A 27 11.36 5.11 -7.82
CA LYS A 27 11.48 4.54 -9.19
C LYS A 27 12.78 4.99 -9.86
N THR A 28 13.07 6.30 -9.81
CA THR A 28 14.31 6.84 -10.40
C THR A 28 15.56 6.23 -9.75
N GLN A 29 15.58 6.09 -8.40
CA GLN A 29 16.71 5.49 -7.70
C GLN A 29 16.86 4.00 -8.05
N ALA A 30 15.76 3.27 -8.13
CA ALA A 30 15.74 1.87 -8.52
C ALA A 30 16.28 1.65 -9.95
N ILE A 31 15.85 2.47 -10.92
CA ILE A 31 16.39 2.47 -12.30
C ILE A 31 17.90 2.76 -12.32
N MET A 32 18.39 3.59 -11.41
CA MET A 32 19.81 3.90 -11.28
C MET A 32 20.62 2.83 -10.54
N GLY A 33 19.97 1.77 -10.06
CA GLY A 33 20.61 0.63 -9.38
C GLY A 33 20.89 0.88 -7.90
N CYS A 34 19.97 1.53 -7.16
CA CYS A 34 20.09 1.60 -5.71
C CYS A 34 19.87 0.23 -5.07
N ASP A 35 20.38 0.06 -3.85
CA ASP A 35 20.17 -1.15 -3.07
C ASP A 35 18.68 -1.31 -2.65
N ALA A 36 18.24 -2.55 -2.49
CA ALA A 36 16.96 -2.88 -1.86
C ALA A 36 16.91 -2.35 -0.42
N GLY A 37 15.72 -2.00 0.05
CA GLY A 37 15.54 -1.41 1.38
C GLY A 37 15.68 0.13 1.40
N LEU A 38 15.93 0.80 0.27
CA LEU A 38 15.84 2.25 0.21
C LEU A 38 14.39 2.70 0.49
N VAL A 39 14.22 3.56 1.50
CA VAL A 39 12.94 4.20 1.87
C VAL A 39 13.01 5.67 1.51
N VAL A 40 12.37 6.05 0.43
CA VAL A 40 12.23 7.46 0.03
C VAL A 40 10.97 8.02 0.67
N TYR A 41 11.07 9.17 1.35
CA TYR A 41 9.92 9.71 2.07
C TYR A 41 9.84 11.22 2.06
N ASN A 42 8.62 11.73 2.22
CA ASN A 42 8.31 13.14 2.41
C ASN A 42 7.24 13.24 3.52
N LEU A 43 7.63 13.84 4.64
CA LEU A 43 6.76 14.07 5.78
C LEU A 43 6.37 15.54 5.80
N ALA A 44 5.25 15.86 5.18
CA ALA A 44 4.63 17.17 5.27
C ALA A 44 3.68 17.25 6.47
N ALA A 45 3.25 18.45 6.84
CA ALA A 45 2.35 18.64 7.98
C ALA A 45 0.95 18.03 7.74
N ASP A 46 0.55 17.94 6.48
CA ASP A 46 -0.75 17.50 6.00
C ASP A 46 -0.75 16.09 5.39
N GLN A 47 0.43 15.54 5.10
CA GLN A 47 0.53 14.28 4.36
C GLN A 47 1.81 13.51 4.68
N LEU A 48 1.68 12.19 4.85
CA LEU A 48 2.78 11.23 4.81
C LEU A 48 2.82 10.59 3.43
N ARG A 49 3.94 10.73 2.72
CA ARG A 49 4.21 10.00 1.48
C ARG A 49 5.54 9.28 1.61
N ALA A 50 5.58 8.00 1.26
CA ALA A 50 6.80 7.23 1.29
C ALA A 50 6.77 6.12 0.23
N ALA A 51 7.94 5.59 -0.12
CA ALA A 51 8.07 4.45 -1.00
C ALA A 51 9.27 3.59 -0.60
N ILE A 52 9.11 2.28 -0.68
CA ILE A 52 10.15 1.29 -0.39
C ILE A 52 10.57 0.62 -1.70
N VAL A 53 11.88 0.49 -1.91
CA VAL A 53 12.46 -0.23 -3.04
C VAL A 53 12.77 -1.66 -2.63
N PHE A 54 12.31 -2.62 -3.42
CA PHE A 54 12.60 -4.05 -3.31
C PHE A 54 13.37 -4.52 -4.55
N ALA A 55 14.17 -5.56 -4.40
CA ALA A 55 14.84 -6.27 -5.49
C ALA A 55 14.46 -7.76 -5.44
N PRO A 56 13.34 -8.15 -6.08
CA PRO A 56 12.88 -9.53 -6.06
C PRO A 56 13.83 -10.49 -6.78
N GLU A 57 13.91 -11.73 -6.30
CA GLU A 57 14.63 -12.82 -6.96
C GLU A 57 13.69 -13.87 -7.57
N VAL A 58 12.39 -13.55 -7.63
CA VAL A 58 11.32 -14.42 -8.13
C VAL A 58 10.53 -13.71 -9.22
N PRO A 59 9.81 -14.45 -10.10
CA PRO A 59 8.98 -13.84 -11.13
C PRO A 59 7.98 -12.82 -10.58
N LEU A 60 7.59 -11.87 -11.42
CA LEU A 60 6.69 -10.77 -11.03
C LEU A 60 5.43 -11.24 -10.32
N THR A 61 4.79 -12.33 -10.80
CA THR A 61 3.60 -12.89 -10.15
C THR A 61 3.85 -13.28 -8.70
N GLU A 62 5.03 -13.82 -8.39
CA GLU A 62 5.43 -14.24 -7.04
C GLU A 62 5.97 -13.07 -6.21
N ALA A 63 6.48 -12.01 -6.85
CA ALA A 63 7.00 -10.81 -6.20
C ALA A 63 5.88 -9.83 -5.79
N MET A 64 4.80 -9.72 -6.59
CA MET A 64 3.70 -8.78 -6.37
C MET A 64 3.05 -8.86 -4.98
N PRO A 65 2.93 -10.02 -4.29
CA PRO A 65 2.41 -10.10 -2.93
C PRO A 65 3.14 -9.25 -1.88
N VAL A 66 4.33 -8.70 -2.19
CA VAL A 66 4.99 -7.71 -1.33
C VAL A 66 4.13 -6.45 -1.13
N LEU A 67 3.31 -6.06 -2.12
CA LEU A 67 2.33 -4.99 -1.98
C LEU A 67 1.37 -5.26 -0.81
N ILE A 68 0.87 -6.50 -0.71
CA ILE A 68 -0.03 -6.92 0.36
C ILE A 68 0.71 -6.96 1.72
N SER A 69 1.97 -7.39 1.72
CA SER A 69 2.83 -7.34 2.91
C SER A 69 3.00 -5.90 3.41
N CYS A 70 3.18 -4.93 2.50
CA CYS A 70 3.23 -3.50 2.84
C CYS A 70 1.89 -2.99 3.38
N ALA A 71 0.76 -3.38 2.78
CA ALA A 71 -0.57 -2.95 3.19
C ALA A 71 -0.95 -3.50 4.58
N ILE A 72 -0.71 -4.78 4.84
CA ILE A 72 -0.92 -5.38 6.16
C ILE A 72 0.09 -4.82 7.18
N GLY A 73 1.34 -4.59 6.75
CA GLY A 73 2.35 -3.91 7.56
C GLY A 73 1.88 -2.52 8.02
N PHE A 74 1.21 -1.77 7.14
CA PHE A 74 0.61 -0.49 7.50
C PHE A 74 -0.53 -0.64 8.52
N GLN A 75 -1.44 -1.58 8.29
CA GLN A 75 -2.53 -1.86 9.24
C GLN A 75 -1.97 -2.22 10.63
N ASN A 76 -0.96 -3.09 10.71
CA ASN A 76 -0.33 -3.44 11.97
C ASN A 76 0.40 -2.23 12.61
N ALA A 77 1.07 -1.39 11.82
CA ALA A 77 1.74 -0.20 12.31
C ALA A 77 0.74 0.81 12.90
N LEU A 78 -0.34 1.10 12.18
CA LEU A 78 -1.37 2.01 12.66
C LEU A 78 -2.10 1.41 13.88
N GLY A 79 -2.46 0.13 13.86
CA GLY A 79 -3.10 -0.55 14.99
C GLY A 79 -2.26 -0.59 16.27
N ALA A 80 -0.93 -0.49 16.16
CA ALA A 80 -0.04 -0.40 17.31
C ALA A 80 0.09 1.02 17.89
N LEU A 81 -0.25 2.05 17.12
CA LEU A 81 -0.04 3.46 17.48
C LEU A 81 -1.34 4.22 17.71
N ALA A 82 -2.40 3.85 17.00
CA ALA A 82 -3.69 4.51 17.05
C ALA A 82 -4.52 4.05 18.26
N PRO A 83 -5.56 4.81 18.64
CA PRO A 83 -6.57 4.36 19.61
C PRO A 83 -7.21 3.02 19.20
N PRO A 84 -7.60 2.16 20.17
CA PRO A 84 -8.07 0.80 19.89
C PRO A 84 -9.38 0.73 19.10
N GLU A 85 -10.13 1.81 19.03
CA GLU A 85 -11.37 1.91 18.24
C GLU A 85 -11.13 2.18 16.76
N VAL A 86 -9.91 2.49 16.34
CA VAL A 86 -9.57 2.78 14.93
C VAL A 86 -9.49 1.48 14.14
N ALA A 87 -10.43 1.30 13.22
CA ALA A 87 -10.48 0.15 12.33
C ALA A 87 -9.86 0.47 10.97
N VAL A 88 -8.98 -0.41 10.49
CA VAL A 88 -8.37 -0.30 9.15
C VAL A 88 -8.86 -1.45 8.27
N HIS A 89 -9.33 -1.12 7.07
CA HIS A 89 -9.64 -2.07 6.01
C HIS A 89 -8.85 -1.74 4.75
N LEU A 90 -8.68 -2.72 3.90
CA LEU A 90 -7.88 -2.62 2.68
C LEU A 90 -8.78 -2.91 1.48
N ASP A 91 -8.80 -1.98 0.52
CA ASP A 91 -9.47 -2.17 -0.75
C ASP A 91 -8.48 -2.80 -1.75
N TRP A 92 -8.95 -3.76 -2.56
CA TRP A 92 -8.05 -4.52 -3.44
C TRP A 92 -7.25 -3.63 -4.41
N PRO A 93 -7.80 -2.54 -5.00
CA PRO A 93 -7.01 -1.64 -5.85
C PRO A 93 -5.95 -0.81 -5.10
N GLY A 94 -5.65 -1.15 -3.84
CA GLY A 94 -4.63 -0.47 -3.03
C GLY A 94 -5.18 0.62 -2.12
N GLY A 95 -6.50 0.79 -2.02
CA GLY A 95 -7.12 1.76 -1.11
C GLY A 95 -6.95 1.36 0.36
N ILE A 96 -6.74 2.36 1.21
CA ILE A 96 -6.70 2.22 2.68
C ILE A 96 -7.92 2.93 3.23
N LEU A 97 -8.74 2.22 3.98
CA LEU A 97 -9.90 2.78 4.67
C LEU A 97 -9.64 2.80 6.17
N VAL A 98 -9.99 3.92 6.80
CA VAL A 98 -9.99 4.08 8.26
C VAL A 98 -11.40 4.37 8.69
N ASN A 99 -11.94 3.59 9.63
CA ASN A 99 -13.31 3.66 10.10
C ASN A 99 -14.37 3.65 8.96
N GLY A 100 -14.05 2.98 7.84
CA GLY A 100 -14.94 2.85 6.68
C GLY A 100 -14.81 3.93 5.62
N ALA A 101 -14.08 5.02 5.86
CA ALA A 101 -13.83 6.06 4.88
C ALA A 101 -12.41 5.94 4.27
N ARG A 102 -12.25 6.28 3.00
CA ARG A 102 -10.96 6.24 2.30
C ARG A 102 -10.00 7.27 2.88
N CYS A 103 -8.91 6.78 3.46
CA CYS A 103 -7.90 7.61 4.12
C CYS A 103 -6.57 7.66 3.38
N GLY A 104 -6.33 6.79 2.41
CA GLY A 104 -5.06 6.76 1.70
C GLY A 104 -4.99 5.65 0.67
N ARG A 105 -3.79 5.42 0.16
CA ARG A 105 -3.58 4.36 -0.84
C ARG A 105 -2.16 3.83 -0.85
N MET A 106 -2.04 2.57 -1.31
CA MET A 106 -0.78 1.98 -1.77
C MET A 106 -0.65 2.16 -3.29
N ARG A 107 0.59 2.29 -3.74
CA ARG A 107 0.98 2.35 -5.16
C ARG A 107 2.03 1.28 -5.41
N VAL A 108 2.13 0.79 -6.65
CA VAL A 108 3.15 -0.20 -7.01
C VAL A 108 3.64 0.00 -8.43
N ALA A 109 4.95 -0.16 -8.63
CA ALA A 109 5.59 -0.20 -9.95
C ALA A 109 6.72 -1.23 -9.94
N ALA A 110 7.04 -1.79 -11.10
CA ALA A 110 8.13 -2.74 -11.28
C ALA A 110 8.88 -2.45 -12.60
N SER A 111 10.07 -3.01 -12.74
CA SER A 111 10.89 -2.87 -13.96
C SER A 111 10.34 -3.63 -15.17
N THR A 112 9.40 -4.53 -14.96
CA THR A 112 8.69 -5.29 -16.00
C THR A 112 7.20 -5.40 -15.69
N GLN A 113 6.39 -5.63 -16.72
CA GLN A 113 4.96 -5.98 -16.59
C GLN A 113 4.70 -7.46 -16.94
N GLU A 114 5.73 -8.17 -17.38
CA GLU A 114 5.64 -9.57 -17.78
C GLU A 114 5.59 -10.50 -16.55
N ALA A 115 4.50 -11.20 -16.39
CA ALA A 115 4.19 -12.02 -15.21
C ALA A 115 5.27 -13.06 -14.85
N SER A 116 5.96 -13.61 -15.88
CA SER A 116 6.98 -14.66 -15.74
C SER A 116 8.42 -14.13 -15.65
N GLU A 117 8.64 -12.83 -15.82
CA GLU A 117 9.96 -12.22 -15.70
C GLU A 117 10.26 -11.86 -14.25
N VAL A 118 11.53 -11.97 -13.87
CA VAL A 118 12.03 -11.48 -12.57
C VAL A 118 12.29 -9.99 -12.71
N PRO A 119 11.60 -9.12 -11.96
CA PRO A 119 11.85 -7.70 -12.05
C PRO A 119 13.19 -7.32 -11.40
N ASP A 120 13.95 -6.45 -12.03
CA ASP A 120 15.20 -5.89 -11.44
C ASP A 120 14.89 -5.10 -10.17
N TRP A 121 13.71 -4.48 -10.10
CA TRP A 121 13.22 -3.74 -8.96
C TRP A 121 11.68 -3.74 -8.90
N LEU A 122 11.16 -3.62 -7.70
CA LEU A 122 9.76 -3.36 -7.41
C LEU A 122 9.67 -2.27 -6.34
N VAL A 123 8.81 -1.28 -6.55
CA VAL A 123 8.61 -0.14 -5.64
C VAL A 123 7.17 -0.15 -5.14
N VAL A 124 7.00 -0.11 -3.81
CA VAL A 124 5.69 0.07 -3.17
C VAL A 124 5.64 1.43 -2.50
N GLY A 125 4.65 2.23 -2.86
CA GLY A 125 4.40 3.55 -2.29
C GLY A 125 3.22 3.56 -1.32
N LEU A 126 3.28 4.46 -0.35
CA LEU A 126 2.21 4.81 0.59
C LEU A 126 1.93 6.30 0.47
N GLU A 127 0.67 6.66 0.28
CA GLU A 127 0.15 8.03 0.35
C GLU A 127 -0.96 8.08 1.41
N LEU A 128 -0.78 8.92 2.44
CA LEU A 128 -1.68 9.01 3.57
C LEU A 128 -1.91 10.48 3.94
N PRO A 129 -3.11 11.04 3.72
CA PRO A 129 -3.46 12.36 4.24
C PRO A 129 -3.56 12.31 5.77
N LEU A 130 -2.91 13.27 6.42
CA LEU A 130 -2.95 13.46 7.87
C LEU A 130 -4.04 14.46 8.27
N ILE A 131 -4.21 15.49 7.45
CA ILE A 131 -5.22 16.52 7.57
C ILE A 131 -6.03 16.56 6.28
N PRO A 132 -7.34 16.84 6.30
CA PRO A 132 -8.14 16.97 5.09
C PRO A 132 -7.56 17.99 4.12
N LEU A 133 -7.52 17.64 2.84
CA LEU A 133 -7.02 18.55 1.80
C LEU A 133 -7.99 19.70 1.52
N ASP A 134 -9.28 19.50 1.74
CA ASP A 134 -10.32 20.53 1.64
C ASP A 134 -10.98 20.76 3.00
N THR A 135 -10.63 21.90 3.61
CA THR A 135 -11.21 22.35 4.88
C THR A 135 -12.34 23.37 4.67
N GLU A 136 -12.60 23.84 3.42
CA GLU A 136 -13.59 24.87 3.16
C GLU A 136 -15.02 24.32 3.08
N THR A 137 -15.14 23.01 2.74
CA THR A 137 -16.46 22.34 2.61
C THR A 137 -16.49 21.03 3.42
N PRO A 138 -16.56 21.08 4.77
CA PRO A 138 -16.65 19.88 5.59
C PRO A 138 -17.84 19.00 5.20
N GLY A 139 -17.60 17.70 4.96
CA GLY A 139 -18.63 16.74 4.58
C GLY A 139 -19.01 16.72 3.11
N ALA A 140 -18.32 17.44 2.22
CA ALA A 140 -18.53 17.35 0.77
C ALA A 140 -18.14 16.00 0.18
N THR A 141 -17.22 15.29 0.83
CA THR A 141 -16.73 13.95 0.45
C THR A 141 -16.84 12.99 1.65
N PRO A 142 -18.06 12.53 1.99
CA PRO A 142 -18.27 11.71 3.19
C PRO A 142 -17.61 10.32 3.14
N ASP A 143 -17.18 9.90 1.96
CA ASP A 143 -16.43 8.67 1.68
C ASP A 143 -14.91 8.82 1.80
N GLN A 144 -14.41 10.05 2.10
CA GLN A 144 -13.00 10.36 2.27
C GLN A 144 -12.75 10.93 3.66
N THR A 145 -11.57 10.61 4.21
CA THR A 145 -11.14 11.09 5.52
C THR A 145 -9.63 11.32 5.55
N ALA A 146 -9.14 11.90 6.63
CA ALA A 146 -7.72 12.03 6.94
C ALA A 146 -7.43 11.45 8.33
N LEU A 147 -6.21 11.00 8.54
CA LEU A 147 -5.84 10.23 9.74
C LEU A 147 -6.20 10.94 11.06
N TYR A 148 -6.01 12.27 11.12
CA TYR A 148 -6.27 13.03 12.35
C TYR A 148 -7.77 13.24 12.63
N GLU A 149 -8.64 13.21 11.61
CA GLU A 149 -10.09 13.23 11.79
C GLU A 149 -10.61 11.94 12.42
N GLU A 150 -9.87 10.84 12.23
CA GLU A 150 -10.20 9.52 12.78
C GLU A 150 -9.62 9.29 14.20
N GLY A 151 -9.26 10.37 14.88
CA GLY A 151 -8.78 10.31 16.27
C GLY A 151 -7.29 10.00 16.43
N CYS A 152 -6.51 9.95 15.35
CA CYS A 152 -5.10 9.59 15.36
C CYS A 152 -4.15 10.79 15.48
N VAL A 153 -4.55 11.87 16.15
CA VAL A 153 -3.76 13.12 16.26
C VAL A 153 -2.41 12.95 16.99
N ASP A 154 -2.30 11.92 17.83
CA ASP A 154 -1.06 11.60 18.57
C ASP A 154 -0.12 10.70 17.76
N VAL A 155 -0.55 10.20 16.59
CA VAL A 155 0.26 9.38 15.69
C VAL A 155 1.13 10.29 14.83
N THR A 156 2.40 10.42 15.16
CA THR A 156 3.31 11.28 14.39
C THR A 156 3.77 10.58 13.09
N PRO A 157 3.94 11.33 11.98
CA PRO A 157 4.30 10.74 10.67
C PRO A 157 5.62 9.98 10.68
N ASP A 158 6.62 10.46 11.42
CA ASP A 158 7.94 9.83 11.58
C ASP A 158 7.83 8.49 12.31
N THR A 159 7.07 8.44 13.41
CA THR A 159 6.82 7.20 14.17
C THR A 159 6.03 6.20 13.34
N LEU A 160 4.98 6.64 12.63
CA LEU A 160 4.17 5.78 11.77
C LEU A 160 4.99 5.21 10.62
N LEU A 161 5.82 6.04 9.96
CA LEU A 161 6.70 5.59 8.88
C LEU A 161 7.69 4.53 9.37
N GLY A 162 8.36 4.76 10.51
CA GLY A 162 9.27 3.77 11.08
C GLY A 162 8.58 2.47 11.48
N ALA A 163 7.36 2.56 12.01
CA ALA A 163 6.53 1.39 12.34
C ALA A 163 6.10 0.64 11.08
N TRP A 164 5.66 1.34 10.02
CA TRP A 164 5.28 0.74 8.75
C TRP A 164 6.41 -0.09 8.15
N VAL A 165 7.61 0.49 8.02
CA VAL A 165 8.77 -0.24 7.47
C VAL A 165 9.11 -1.45 8.31
N ARG A 166 9.05 -1.34 9.64
CA ARG A 166 9.32 -2.45 10.56
C ARG A 166 8.31 -3.59 10.42
N HIS A 167 7.01 -3.28 10.38
CA HIS A 167 5.96 -4.28 10.20
C HIS A 167 5.95 -4.88 8.79
N THR A 168 6.30 -4.09 7.76
CA THR A 168 6.52 -4.59 6.39
C THR A 168 7.63 -5.64 6.39
N LEU A 169 8.78 -5.38 7.02
CA LEU A 169 9.88 -6.34 7.12
C LEU A 169 9.42 -7.65 7.78
N VAL A 170 8.63 -7.57 8.85
CA VAL A 170 8.09 -8.78 9.51
C VAL A 170 7.26 -9.61 8.53
N TRP A 171 6.38 -8.98 7.73
CA TRP A 171 5.54 -9.69 6.77
C TRP A 171 6.32 -10.22 5.56
N VAL A 172 7.33 -9.48 5.08
CA VAL A 172 8.23 -9.97 4.01
C VAL A 172 8.97 -11.22 4.47
N ASN A 173 9.62 -11.18 5.63
CA ASN A 173 10.31 -12.35 6.18
C ASN A 173 9.36 -13.53 6.37
N ARG A 174 8.16 -13.27 6.88
CA ARG A 174 7.17 -14.32 7.09
C ARG A 174 6.68 -14.92 5.77
N MET A 175 6.53 -14.11 4.74
CA MET A 175 6.19 -14.57 3.39
C MET A 175 7.28 -15.48 2.80
N GLU A 176 8.56 -15.12 3.02
CA GLU A 176 9.70 -15.93 2.59
C GLU A 176 9.80 -17.28 3.36
N ASP A 177 9.58 -17.25 4.67
CA ASP A 177 9.73 -18.44 5.53
C ASP A 177 8.52 -19.39 5.47
N GLU A 178 7.28 -18.85 5.43
CA GLU A 178 6.03 -19.61 5.59
C GLU A 178 5.18 -19.64 4.30
N GLY A 179 5.58 -18.90 3.26
CA GLY A 179 4.81 -18.70 2.02
C GLY A 179 3.62 -17.76 2.21
N LEU A 180 2.70 -17.78 1.23
CA LEU A 180 1.59 -16.81 1.14
C LEU A 180 0.39 -17.12 2.05
N LYS A 181 0.31 -18.31 2.66
CA LYS A 181 -0.87 -18.73 3.46
C LYS A 181 -1.17 -17.81 4.65
N PRO A 182 -0.20 -17.42 5.49
CA PRO A 182 -0.44 -16.50 6.60
C PRO A 182 -0.89 -15.12 6.12
N LEU A 183 -0.28 -14.63 5.04
CA LEU A 183 -0.61 -13.34 4.44
C LEU A 183 -2.05 -13.35 3.89
N ASN A 184 -2.46 -14.43 3.22
CA ASN A 184 -3.83 -14.62 2.73
C ASN A 184 -4.86 -14.69 3.87
N ALA A 185 -4.52 -15.32 4.99
CA ALA A 185 -5.42 -15.41 6.14
C ALA A 185 -5.69 -14.02 6.74
N GLU A 186 -4.64 -13.21 6.88
CA GLU A 186 -4.74 -11.83 7.40
C GLU A 186 -5.49 -10.92 6.43
N TRP A 187 -5.14 -10.98 5.13
CA TRP A 187 -5.81 -10.22 4.08
C TRP A 187 -7.33 -10.39 4.08
N ARG A 188 -7.81 -11.64 4.21
CA ARG A 188 -9.25 -11.91 4.23
C ARG A 188 -10.01 -11.22 5.36
N GLY A 189 -9.36 -11.00 6.50
CA GLY A 189 -9.93 -10.29 7.64
C GLY A 189 -9.98 -8.76 7.44
N LEU A 190 -9.17 -8.25 6.52
CA LEU A 190 -9.00 -6.81 6.28
C LEU A 190 -9.63 -6.37 4.95
N ALA A 191 -9.93 -7.31 4.04
CA ALA A 191 -10.44 -7.01 2.71
C ALA A 191 -11.80 -6.29 2.79
N HIS A 192 -11.85 -5.08 2.20
CA HIS A 192 -13.07 -4.30 2.06
C HIS A 192 -13.91 -4.84 0.89
N ASN A 193 -15.23 -4.65 0.94
CA ASN A 193 -16.20 -5.01 -0.10
C ASN A 193 -16.21 -6.49 -0.52
N LEU A 194 -15.70 -7.40 0.33
CA LEU A 194 -15.77 -8.82 0.05
C LEU A 194 -17.23 -9.31 0.01
N GLY A 195 -17.65 -9.85 -1.14
CA GLY A 195 -19.01 -10.29 -1.41
C GLY A 195 -19.92 -9.20 -1.99
N GLU A 196 -19.45 -7.98 -2.18
CA GLU A 196 -20.21 -6.85 -2.70
C GLU A 196 -19.95 -6.60 -4.18
N GLU A 197 -20.85 -5.87 -4.84
CA GLU A 197 -20.63 -5.33 -6.18
C GLU A 197 -19.61 -4.21 -6.11
N VAL A 198 -18.59 -4.29 -6.96
CA VAL A 198 -17.54 -3.30 -7.09
C VAL A 198 -17.39 -2.83 -8.52
N GLU A 199 -16.90 -1.60 -8.67
CA GLU A 199 -16.47 -1.02 -9.93
C GLU A 199 -15.10 -0.40 -9.72
N TRP A 200 -14.08 -0.94 -10.39
CA TRP A 200 -12.70 -0.48 -10.28
C TRP A 200 -12.20 0.06 -11.62
N THR A 201 -11.55 1.21 -11.59
CA THR A 201 -11.01 1.87 -12.80
C THR A 201 -9.48 1.81 -12.79
N PHE A 202 -8.89 1.33 -13.89
CA PHE A 202 -7.46 1.21 -14.13
C PHE A 202 -7.12 1.94 -15.43
N GLY A 203 -6.67 3.20 -15.35
CA GLY A 203 -6.51 4.05 -16.52
C GLY A 203 -7.85 4.30 -17.22
N GLU A 204 -7.98 3.85 -18.46
CA GLU A 204 -9.23 3.97 -19.24
C GLU A 204 -10.16 2.74 -19.09
N ASP A 205 -9.66 1.64 -18.50
CA ASP A 205 -10.42 0.41 -18.34
C ASP A 205 -11.21 0.42 -17.03
N THR A 206 -12.44 -0.09 -17.08
CA THR A 206 -13.30 -0.30 -15.91
C THR A 206 -13.64 -1.78 -15.77
N GLU A 207 -13.47 -2.30 -14.56
CA GLU A 207 -13.73 -3.68 -14.18
C GLU A 207 -14.85 -3.72 -13.14
N ALA A 208 -15.96 -4.39 -13.45
CA ALA A 208 -17.12 -4.46 -12.56
C ALA A 208 -17.57 -5.90 -12.30
N GLY A 209 -18.15 -6.14 -11.13
CA GLY A 209 -18.71 -7.42 -10.71
C GLY A 209 -18.72 -7.59 -9.20
N THR A 210 -19.21 -8.74 -8.71
CA THR A 210 -19.13 -9.08 -7.29
C THR A 210 -17.70 -9.50 -6.95
N PHE A 211 -17.04 -8.82 -6.01
CA PHE A 211 -15.72 -9.21 -5.50
C PHE A 211 -15.87 -10.43 -4.57
N VAL A 212 -15.58 -11.63 -5.07
CA VAL A 212 -15.78 -12.88 -4.29
C VAL A 212 -14.54 -13.33 -3.52
N GLY A 213 -13.42 -12.68 -3.68
CA GLY A 213 -12.18 -12.99 -2.97
C GLY A 213 -10.94 -12.81 -3.84
N THR A 214 -9.84 -13.39 -3.39
CA THR A 214 -8.58 -13.42 -4.13
C THR A 214 -8.11 -14.84 -4.33
N ASP A 215 -7.30 -15.06 -5.38
CA ASP A 215 -6.55 -16.28 -5.56
C ASP A 215 -5.34 -16.38 -4.61
N GLU A 216 -4.50 -17.38 -4.77
CA GLU A 216 -3.31 -17.60 -3.92
C GLU A 216 -2.25 -16.51 -4.06
N HIS A 217 -2.19 -15.79 -5.19
CA HIS A 217 -1.29 -14.67 -5.47
C HIS A 217 -1.97 -13.30 -5.32
N PHE A 218 -3.12 -13.23 -4.64
CA PHE A 218 -3.92 -12.03 -4.39
C PHE A 218 -4.53 -11.38 -5.62
N GLY A 219 -4.60 -12.06 -6.76
CA GLY A 219 -5.41 -11.63 -7.89
C GLY A 219 -6.88 -11.61 -7.51
N ALA A 220 -7.63 -10.55 -7.87
CA ALA A 220 -9.03 -10.43 -7.53
C ALA A 220 -9.91 -11.34 -8.38
N LEU A 221 -10.85 -12.00 -7.73
CA LEU A 221 -11.88 -12.82 -8.35
C LEU A 221 -13.18 -12.02 -8.45
N LEU A 222 -13.53 -11.58 -9.66
CA LEU A 222 -14.77 -10.86 -9.94
C LEU A 222 -15.77 -11.78 -10.63
N ARG A 223 -16.96 -11.94 -10.02
CA ARG A 223 -18.06 -12.69 -10.57
C ARG A 223 -19.07 -11.77 -11.26
N SER A 224 -19.41 -12.12 -12.52
CA SER A 224 -20.46 -11.47 -13.31
C SER A 224 -21.39 -12.56 -13.85
N GLY A 225 -22.60 -12.67 -13.32
CA GLY A 225 -23.51 -13.76 -13.59
C GLY A 225 -22.91 -15.12 -13.16
N ASP A 226 -22.83 -16.05 -14.10
CA ASP A 226 -22.25 -17.41 -13.88
C ASP A 226 -20.73 -17.47 -14.09
N ASN A 227 -20.10 -16.40 -14.56
CA ASN A 227 -18.67 -16.36 -14.84
C ASN A 227 -17.89 -15.67 -13.72
N THR A 228 -16.77 -16.30 -13.32
CA THR A 228 -15.77 -15.66 -12.45
C THR A 228 -14.50 -15.46 -13.26
N ARG A 229 -13.98 -14.25 -13.26
CA ARG A 229 -12.70 -13.90 -13.88
C ARG A 229 -11.69 -13.48 -12.85
N LEU A 230 -10.43 -13.75 -13.14
CA LEU A 230 -9.29 -13.33 -12.34
C LEU A 230 -8.70 -12.03 -12.91
N LEU A 231 -8.54 -11.04 -12.05
CA LEU A 231 -7.69 -9.87 -12.30
C LEU A 231 -6.37 -10.09 -11.55
N PRO A 232 -5.24 -10.30 -12.24
CA PRO A 232 -3.97 -10.53 -11.56
C PRO A 232 -3.54 -9.28 -10.76
N LEU A 233 -2.82 -9.46 -9.65
CA LEU A 233 -2.36 -8.37 -8.81
C LEU A 233 -1.45 -7.39 -9.58
N SER A 234 -0.77 -7.85 -10.62
CA SER A 234 0.03 -7.01 -11.54
C SER A 234 -0.80 -5.98 -12.32
N ARG A 235 -2.15 -6.09 -12.34
CA ARG A 235 -3.04 -5.06 -12.90
C ARG A 235 -2.92 -3.73 -12.15
N LEU A 236 -2.41 -3.74 -10.91
CA LEU A 236 -2.19 -2.55 -10.09
C LEU A 236 -0.88 -1.82 -10.40
N LEU A 237 -0.02 -2.37 -11.26
CA LEU A 237 1.23 -1.72 -11.65
C LEU A 237 0.94 -0.39 -12.35
N GLU A 238 1.52 0.68 -11.81
CA GLU A 238 1.51 1.97 -12.49
C GLU A 238 2.49 1.93 -13.67
N GLY A 239 1.97 2.21 -14.88
CA GLY A 239 2.79 2.35 -16.08
C GLY A 239 3.77 3.52 -15.96
N ASP A 240 4.78 3.53 -16.83
CA ASP A 240 5.62 4.71 -17.02
C ASP A 240 4.79 5.81 -17.68
N SER A 241 4.52 6.86 -16.91
CA SER A 241 3.86 8.08 -17.38
C SER A 241 4.91 9.09 -17.83
#